data_91264107e0610dd71b9e2bc4762da6da
#
_entry.id   91264107e0610dd71b9e2bc4762da6da
#
_cell.length_a   1.000
_cell.length_b   1.000
_cell.length_c   1.000
_cell.angle_alpha   90.00
_cell.angle_beta   90.00
_cell.angle_gamma   90.00
#
_symmetry.space_group_name_H-M   'P 1'
#
loop_
_entity.id
_entity.type
_entity.pdbx_description
1 polymer ?
#
loop_
_entity_poly.entity_id
_entity_poly.type
_entity_poly.pdbx_seq_one_letter_code
_entity_poly.pdbx_strand_id
1 'polypeptide(L)'
;MNFAGKIIAAAMAFMASISASFPTLAARNPTSNIMNRLPVDVMDTGGTLIFSDSPEYVHRNGILYTDTVSGDARILFYHLNDTGVRKKLAVIVENTATDENKIEITRGGFSAPSKNFLSVGKATQSMYMQNNFHDTLKLKGRERKLFQAEMNNVVIDPGHLIYGVYDFYASKPVKIFVMMYPYSANPLDFLNIAEILPKDSQRLRGTFKRMNRTIKLKKEYDPQVDGIGYILICDNATDYFKHGIDATDGSEVINFGNYGVNYTLNFSTKSKTRFCLSPLGGKYAGAMRYYHGKKSGMIATPEDRIYFGDKTPKEPPHVQKAREEGISILTNQTEISELGSYSGKVSFEYSPPGASNLPVNIVLMPE
;
A
#
# COMPACT_ATOMS: atom_id res chain seq x y z
N MET A 1 -17.63 19.87 -0.97
CA MET A 1 -17.62 18.40 -1.04
C MET A 1 -16.27 18.00 -1.59
N ASN A 2 -15.41 17.43 -0.75
CA ASN A 2 -14.01 17.16 -1.07
C ASN A 2 -13.85 16.02 -2.09
N PHE A 3 -12.94 16.20 -3.02
CA PHE A 3 -12.66 15.25 -4.11
C PHE A 3 -12.23 13.85 -3.58
N ALA A 4 -11.52 13.81 -2.45
CA ALA A 4 -11.13 12.56 -1.75
C ALA A 4 -12.32 11.77 -1.21
N GLY A 5 -13.34 12.42 -0.68
CA GLY A 5 -14.56 11.74 -0.20
C GLY A 5 -15.35 11.02 -1.28
N LYS A 6 -15.24 11.47 -2.56
CA LYS A 6 -15.88 10.79 -3.68
C LYS A 6 -15.15 9.53 -4.13
N ILE A 7 -13.83 9.49 -3.97
CA ILE A 7 -13.00 8.35 -4.38
C ILE A 7 -13.23 7.15 -3.45
N ILE A 8 -13.31 7.39 -2.15
CA ILE A 8 -13.56 6.32 -1.16
C ILE A 8 -15.02 5.85 -1.19
N ALA A 9 -15.98 6.76 -1.45
CA ALA A 9 -17.39 6.37 -1.62
C ALA A 9 -17.62 5.48 -2.85
N ALA A 10 -16.87 5.69 -3.95
CA ALA A 10 -16.94 4.83 -5.13
C ALA A 10 -16.39 3.41 -4.83
N ALA A 11 -15.35 3.28 -4.01
CA ALA A 11 -14.84 1.98 -3.57
C ALA A 11 -15.83 1.23 -2.67
N MET A 12 -16.58 1.94 -1.81
CA MET A 12 -17.60 1.32 -0.93
C MET A 12 -18.88 0.89 -1.68
N ALA A 13 -19.31 1.63 -2.71
CA ALA A 13 -20.51 1.29 -3.46
C ALA A 13 -20.34 0.03 -4.32
N PHE A 14 -19.11 -0.30 -4.74
CA PHE A 14 -18.82 -1.48 -5.55
C PHE A 14 -18.79 -2.79 -4.73
N MET A 15 -18.68 -2.71 -3.40
CA MET A 15 -18.54 -3.89 -2.54
C MET A 15 -19.86 -4.57 -2.15
N ALA A 16 -21.01 -3.95 -2.40
CA ALA A 16 -22.30 -4.47 -1.96
C ALA A 16 -22.90 -5.56 -2.87
N SER A 17 -22.28 -5.92 -4.02
CA SER A 17 -22.93 -6.75 -5.03
C SER A 17 -22.20 -8.05 -5.44
N ILE A 18 -21.18 -8.52 -4.71
CA ILE A 18 -20.46 -9.75 -5.09
C ILE A 18 -20.64 -10.86 -4.04
N SER A 19 -21.86 -11.34 -3.90
CA SER A 19 -22.14 -12.66 -3.34
C SER A 19 -22.79 -13.54 -4.43
N ALA A 20 -21.97 -14.04 -5.37
CA ALA A 20 -22.44 -15.01 -6.36
C ALA A 20 -21.65 -16.31 -6.22
N SER A 21 -22.38 -17.42 -6.10
CA SER A 21 -21.92 -18.81 -6.16
C SER A 21 -21.15 -19.07 -7.46
N PHE A 22 -19.93 -19.60 -7.33
CA PHE A 22 -19.06 -19.88 -8.48
C PHE A 22 -19.50 -21.16 -9.22
N PRO A 23 -19.64 -21.14 -10.56
CA PRO A 23 -19.80 -22.37 -11.32
C PRO A 23 -18.48 -23.15 -11.38
N THR A 24 -18.59 -24.47 -11.29
CA THR A 24 -17.48 -25.43 -11.45
C THR A 24 -16.79 -25.26 -12.79
N LEU A 25 -15.45 -25.25 -12.78
CA LEU A 25 -14.60 -25.09 -13.97
C LEU A 25 -14.84 -26.26 -14.96
N ALA A 26 -15.57 -25.97 -16.04
CA ALA A 26 -15.47 -26.77 -17.27
C ALA A 26 -14.21 -26.34 -18.06
N ALA A 27 -13.50 -27.29 -18.66
CA ALA A 27 -12.34 -27.00 -19.53
C ALA A 27 -12.75 -25.98 -20.61
N ARG A 28 -12.10 -24.81 -20.63
CA ARG A 28 -12.45 -23.69 -21.51
C ARG A 28 -11.44 -23.55 -22.64
N ASN A 29 -11.95 -23.14 -23.79
CA ASN A 29 -11.21 -22.94 -25.02
C ASN A 29 -10.14 -21.84 -24.80
N PRO A 30 -8.84 -22.04 -25.08
CA PRO A 30 -7.75 -21.09 -24.81
C PRO A 30 -7.84 -19.75 -25.59
N THR A 31 -8.78 -19.65 -26.51
CA THR A 31 -9.04 -18.41 -27.29
C THR A 31 -10.07 -17.48 -26.66
N SER A 32 -10.62 -17.84 -25.51
CA SER A 32 -11.62 -16.99 -24.82
C SER A 32 -10.94 -15.84 -24.07
N ASN A 33 -11.43 -14.61 -24.25
CA ASN A 33 -11.05 -13.43 -23.48
C ASN A 33 -11.65 -13.42 -22.06
N ILE A 34 -12.36 -14.47 -21.67
CA ILE A 34 -12.92 -14.64 -20.32
C ILE A 34 -11.77 -14.94 -19.37
N MET A 35 -11.70 -14.16 -18.30
CA MET A 35 -10.72 -14.36 -17.23
C MET A 35 -11.28 -15.28 -16.15
N ASN A 36 -10.49 -16.25 -15.73
CA ASN A 36 -10.81 -17.20 -14.67
C ASN A 36 -10.18 -16.75 -13.36
N ARG A 37 -10.97 -16.60 -12.30
CA ARG A 37 -10.42 -16.32 -10.97
C ARG A 37 -9.64 -17.54 -10.48
N LEU A 38 -8.36 -17.32 -10.16
CA LEU A 38 -7.48 -18.39 -9.68
C LEU A 38 -7.62 -18.53 -8.16
N PRO A 39 -7.75 -19.76 -7.64
CA PRO A 39 -7.83 -20.00 -6.20
C PRO A 39 -6.48 -19.76 -5.53
N VAL A 40 -6.49 -19.06 -4.40
CA VAL A 40 -5.30 -18.69 -3.64
C VAL A 40 -5.42 -19.07 -2.17
N ASP A 41 -4.26 -19.27 -1.53
CA ASP A 41 -4.10 -19.26 -0.09
C ASP A 41 -3.56 -17.91 0.32
N VAL A 42 -4.08 -17.35 1.42
CA VAL A 42 -3.70 -16.05 1.99
C VAL A 42 -3.20 -16.27 3.41
N MET A 43 -2.01 -15.76 3.73
CA MET A 43 -1.40 -15.92 5.05
C MET A 43 -0.75 -14.60 5.51
N ASP A 44 -1.11 -14.16 6.69
CA ASP A 44 -0.52 -12.98 7.33
C ASP A 44 0.69 -13.34 8.19
N THR A 45 1.77 -12.55 8.07
CA THR A 45 3.03 -12.73 8.78
C THR A 45 3.67 -11.40 9.17
N GLY A 46 4.84 -11.46 9.80
CA GLY A 46 5.66 -10.29 10.13
C GLY A 46 5.21 -9.57 11.40
N GLY A 47 5.85 -8.43 11.63
CA GLY A 47 5.67 -7.61 12.82
C GLY A 47 4.44 -6.69 12.76
N THR A 48 4.61 -5.48 13.25
CA THR A 48 3.53 -4.51 13.47
C THR A 48 3.56 -3.39 12.42
N LEU A 49 2.41 -3.06 11.83
CA LEU A 49 2.23 -1.87 10.99
C LEU A 49 1.70 -0.72 11.85
N ILE A 50 2.42 0.39 11.91
CA ILE A 50 1.97 1.70 12.37
C ILE A 50 1.50 2.47 11.15
N PHE A 51 0.21 2.80 11.08
CA PHE A 51 -0.40 3.48 9.96
C PHE A 51 -0.96 4.84 10.40
N SER A 52 -0.43 5.92 9.83
CA SER A 52 -0.80 7.30 10.12
C SER A 52 -1.27 7.99 8.84
N ASP A 53 -2.60 8.07 8.67
CA ASP A 53 -3.28 8.69 7.54
C ASP A 53 -4.54 9.47 7.97
N SER A 54 -4.72 9.65 9.28
CA SER A 54 -5.85 10.44 9.80
C SER A 54 -5.39 11.37 10.92
N PRO A 55 -5.65 12.68 10.78
CA PRO A 55 -6.31 13.33 9.65
C PRO A 55 -5.40 13.33 8.41
N GLU A 56 -5.97 12.96 7.24
CA GLU A 56 -5.27 13.06 5.95
C GLU A 56 -4.95 14.53 5.63
N TYR A 57 -5.96 15.40 5.73
CA TYR A 57 -5.85 16.85 5.56
C TYR A 57 -5.58 17.50 6.91
N VAL A 58 -4.34 17.94 7.11
CA VAL A 58 -3.88 18.47 8.39
C VAL A 58 -4.09 19.99 8.45
N HIS A 59 -5.06 20.43 9.25
CA HIS A 59 -5.44 21.85 9.37
C HIS A 59 -4.66 22.63 10.43
N ARG A 60 -3.96 21.95 11.36
CA ARG A 60 -3.15 22.57 12.42
C ARG A 60 -1.96 21.69 12.81
N ASN A 61 -1.00 22.24 13.55
CA ASN A 61 0.13 21.47 14.07
C ASN A 61 -0.33 20.52 15.18
N GLY A 62 0.35 19.38 15.30
CA GLY A 62 0.12 18.39 16.36
C GLY A 62 0.58 17.01 16.00
N ILE A 63 0.39 16.07 16.92
CA ILE A 63 0.67 14.65 16.77
C ILE A 63 -0.46 14.04 15.95
N LEU A 64 -0.13 13.43 14.82
CA LEU A 64 -1.06 12.78 13.90
C LEU A 64 -1.36 11.36 14.36
N TYR A 65 -0.31 10.63 14.79
CA TYR A 65 -0.45 9.30 15.39
C TYR A 65 0.71 9.01 16.35
N THR A 66 0.46 8.19 17.36
CA THR A 66 1.48 7.68 18.29
C THR A 66 1.09 6.33 18.84
N ASP A 67 2.06 5.43 18.94
CA ASP A 67 1.94 4.14 19.61
C ASP A 67 3.32 3.61 20.03
N THR A 68 3.33 2.53 20.84
CA THR A 68 4.54 1.86 21.31
C THR A 68 4.65 0.49 20.66
N VAL A 69 5.81 0.22 20.05
CA VAL A 69 6.09 -1.05 19.37
C VAL A 69 7.47 -1.59 19.72
N SER A 70 7.70 -2.88 19.48
CA SER A 70 9.00 -3.56 19.62
C SER A 70 9.12 -4.68 18.57
N GLY A 71 10.35 -5.13 18.32
CA GLY A 71 10.63 -6.11 17.27
C GLY A 71 10.48 -5.53 15.87
N ASP A 72 10.08 -6.36 14.90
CA ASP A 72 9.84 -5.93 13.53
C ASP A 72 8.61 -5.03 13.46
N ALA A 73 8.77 -3.89 12.83
CA ALA A 73 7.70 -2.93 12.63
C ALA A 73 7.84 -2.18 11.31
N ARG A 74 6.71 -1.68 10.83
CA ARG A 74 6.63 -0.77 9.68
C ARG A 74 5.88 0.45 10.08
N ILE A 75 6.38 1.63 9.69
CA ILE A 75 5.65 2.87 9.77
C ILE A 75 5.29 3.35 8.38
N LEU A 76 4.03 3.73 8.19
CA LEU A 76 3.54 4.46 7.03
C LEU A 76 2.90 5.75 7.50
N PHE A 77 3.25 6.86 6.86
CA PHE A 77 2.59 8.15 7.06
C PHE A 77 2.20 8.76 5.70
N TYR A 78 1.00 9.35 5.65
CA TYR A 78 0.44 9.95 4.45
C TYR A 78 -0.43 11.14 4.88
N HIS A 79 0.07 12.36 4.68
CA HIS A 79 -0.59 13.57 5.18
C HIS A 79 -0.41 14.74 4.23
N LEU A 80 -1.46 15.54 4.07
CA LEU A 80 -1.47 16.74 3.28
C LEU A 80 -1.46 17.97 4.20
N ASN A 81 -0.60 18.94 3.90
CA ASN A 81 -0.63 20.23 4.57
C ASN A 81 -1.80 21.08 4.07
N ASP A 82 -2.92 21.02 4.78
CA ASP A 82 -4.12 21.83 4.50
C ASP A 82 -4.20 23.09 5.36
N THR A 83 -3.03 23.72 5.59
CA THR A 83 -2.92 25.03 6.22
C THR A 83 -2.48 26.07 5.19
N GLY A 84 -2.65 27.34 5.49
CA GLY A 84 -2.18 28.46 4.64
C GLY A 84 -0.66 28.72 4.70
N VAL A 85 0.12 27.94 5.46
CA VAL A 85 1.53 28.20 5.72
C VAL A 85 2.38 26.93 5.58
N ARG A 86 3.69 27.12 5.37
CA ARG A 86 4.65 26.02 5.30
C ARG A 86 4.72 25.23 6.60
N LYS A 87 4.83 23.94 6.48
CA LYS A 87 4.98 22.98 7.58
C LYS A 87 6.16 22.06 7.35
N LYS A 88 6.45 21.28 8.38
CA LYS A 88 7.30 20.09 8.32
C LYS A 88 6.60 18.91 8.99
N LEU A 89 7.01 17.70 8.63
CA LEU A 89 6.59 16.48 9.30
C LEU A 89 7.81 15.85 9.94
N ALA A 90 7.66 15.37 11.17
CA ALA A 90 8.66 14.56 11.85
C ALA A 90 8.08 13.21 12.25
N VAL A 91 8.89 12.17 12.09
CA VAL A 91 8.74 10.91 12.81
C VAL A 91 9.78 10.94 13.94
N ILE A 92 9.30 10.89 15.18
CA ILE A 92 10.15 10.90 16.37
C ILE A 92 10.03 9.55 17.05
N VAL A 93 11.15 9.03 17.51
CA VAL A 93 11.23 7.81 18.30
C VAL A 93 11.72 8.13 19.70
N GLU A 94 11.04 7.57 20.71
CA GLU A 94 11.40 7.65 22.12
C GLU A 94 11.72 6.24 22.64
N ASN A 95 12.88 6.07 23.22
CA ASN A 95 13.22 4.85 23.95
C ASN A 95 12.44 4.83 25.27
N THR A 96 11.50 3.89 25.43
CA THR A 96 10.69 3.78 26.65
C THR A 96 11.41 3.02 27.77
N ALA A 97 12.56 2.38 27.51
CA ALA A 97 13.40 1.73 28.50
C ALA A 97 14.34 2.72 29.21
N THR A 98 14.94 2.29 30.32
CA THR A 98 15.89 3.08 31.11
C THR A 98 17.34 2.91 30.64
N ASP A 99 17.62 1.89 29.84
CA ASP A 99 18.92 1.57 29.27
C ASP A 99 18.94 1.78 27.75
N GLU A 100 20.09 1.58 27.13
CA GLU A 100 20.27 1.78 25.68
C GLU A 100 19.35 0.86 24.86
N ASN A 101 18.82 1.41 23.78
CA ASN A 101 18.05 0.71 22.76
C ASN A 101 18.64 0.95 21.38
N LYS A 102 18.58 -0.07 20.53
CA LYS A 102 19.00 -0.02 19.14
C LYS A 102 17.80 -0.19 18.22
N ILE A 103 17.70 0.68 17.23
CA ILE A 103 16.72 0.58 16.15
C ILE A 103 17.49 0.42 14.85
N GLU A 104 17.17 -0.62 14.10
CA GLU A 104 17.72 -0.88 12.78
C GLU A 104 16.65 -0.57 11.75
N ILE A 105 16.81 0.49 10.95
CA ILE A 105 15.95 0.79 9.81
C ILE A 105 16.46 -0.06 8.66
N THR A 106 15.65 -1.02 8.23
CA THR A 106 16.05 -2.05 7.29
C THR A 106 15.64 -1.77 5.85
N ARG A 107 14.70 -0.82 5.67
CA ARG A 107 14.15 -0.47 4.37
C ARG A 107 13.32 0.80 4.48
N GLY A 108 13.19 1.56 3.40
CA GLY A 108 12.21 2.64 3.34
C GLY A 108 12.57 3.79 2.44
N GLY A 109 11.76 4.81 2.53
CA GLY A 109 11.94 6.07 1.83
C GLY A 109 10.71 6.96 1.91
N PHE A 110 10.90 8.20 1.51
CA PHE A 110 9.83 9.17 1.31
C PHE A 110 10.17 10.02 0.08
N SER A 111 9.16 10.46 -0.64
CA SER A 111 9.36 11.35 -1.79
C SER A 111 9.20 12.83 -1.42
N ALA A 112 9.70 13.71 -2.27
CA ALA A 112 9.49 15.14 -2.13
C ALA A 112 7.98 15.47 -2.13
N PRO A 113 7.51 16.33 -1.21
CA PRO A 113 6.10 16.73 -1.15
C PRO A 113 5.63 17.39 -2.44
N SER A 114 4.40 17.09 -2.87
CA SER A 114 3.84 17.64 -4.10
C SER A 114 2.30 17.67 -4.07
N LYS A 115 1.70 18.47 -4.96
CA LYS A 115 0.26 18.45 -5.27
C LYS A 115 -0.12 17.30 -6.19
N ASN A 116 0.85 16.66 -6.86
CA ASN A 116 0.62 15.47 -7.66
C ASN A 116 0.72 14.23 -6.78
N PHE A 117 -0.37 13.86 -6.12
CA PHE A 117 -0.42 12.79 -5.13
C PHE A 117 -0.03 11.41 -5.71
N LEU A 118 -0.44 11.12 -6.96
CA LEU A 118 -0.07 9.86 -7.63
C LEU A 118 1.44 9.79 -7.90
N SER A 119 2.08 10.90 -8.25
CA SER A 119 3.53 10.96 -8.40
C SER A 119 4.24 10.76 -7.05
N VAL A 120 3.74 11.36 -5.97
CA VAL A 120 4.25 11.15 -4.60
C VAL A 120 4.14 9.67 -4.21
N GLY A 121 2.96 9.06 -4.42
CA GLY A 121 2.72 7.65 -4.16
C GLY A 121 3.68 6.73 -4.91
N LYS A 122 3.78 6.90 -6.24
CA LYS A 122 4.66 6.10 -7.11
C LYS A 122 6.14 6.25 -6.73
N ALA A 123 6.61 7.48 -6.47
CA ALA A 123 8.00 7.73 -6.12
C ALA A 123 8.40 7.08 -4.79
N THR A 124 7.59 7.25 -3.74
CA THR A 124 7.82 6.62 -2.44
C THR A 124 7.80 5.09 -2.55
N GLN A 125 6.81 4.55 -3.28
CA GLN A 125 6.72 3.11 -3.52
C GLN A 125 7.95 2.57 -4.27
N SER A 126 8.44 3.30 -5.27
CA SER A 126 9.63 2.92 -6.01
C SER A 126 10.88 2.88 -5.11
N MET A 127 11.07 3.88 -4.24
CA MET A 127 12.17 3.89 -3.26
C MET A 127 12.07 2.70 -2.30
N TYR A 128 10.88 2.45 -1.79
CA TYR A 128 10.62 1.32 -0.89
C TYR A 128 10.92 -0.03 -1.57
N MET A 129 10.50 -0.22 -2.84
CA MET A 129 10.73 -1.45 -3.60
C MET A 129 12.21 -1.61 -4.03
N GLN A 130 12.97 -0.53 -4.20
CA GLN A 130 14.41 -0.60 -4.46
C GLN A 130 15.19 -1.18 -3.29
N ASN A 131 14.72 -0.95 -2.05
CA ASN A 131 15.34 -1.46 -0.82
C ASN A 131 16.81 -1.07 -0.64
N ASN A 132 17.14 0.19 -0.96
CA ASN A 132 18.52 0.71 -0.90
C ASN A 132 18.83 1.49 0.38
N PHE A 133 17.83 1.67 1.26
CA PHE A 133 17.96 2.47 2.47
C PHE A 133 18.13 1.58 3.71
N HIS A 134 19.23 1.82 4.44
CA HIS A 134 19.51 1.18 5.73
C HIS A 134 20.13 2.21 6.67
N ASP A 135 19.71 2.24 7.93
CA ASP A 135 20.26 3.12 8.96
C ASP A 135 20.15 2.47 10.34
N THR A 136 20.92 2.99 11.30
CA THR A 136 20.89 2.51 12.69
C THR A 136 20.85 3.68 13.66
N LEU A 137 19.83 3.69 14.52
CA LEU A 137 19.70 4.64 15.60
C LEU A 137 20.05 3.97 16.93
N LYS A 138 20.92 4.61 17.71
CA LYS A 138 21.17 4.26 19.10
C LYS A 138 20.55 5.33 19.98
N LEU A 139 19.73 4.92 20.94
CA LEU A 139 19.07 5.80 21.90
C LEU A 139 19.47 5.42 23.31
N LYS A 140 19.91 6.40 24.09
CA LYS A 140 20.07 6.24 25.53
C LYS A 140 18.71 5.95 26.18
N GLY A 141 18.73 5.55 27.44
CA GLY A 141 17.49 5.41 28.21
C GLY A 141 16.67 6.70 28.20
N ARG A 142 15.37 6.60 27.85
CA ARG A 142 14.41 7.73 27.78
C ARG A 142 14.75 8.79 26.73
N GLU A 143 15.75 8.56 25.85
CA GLU A 143 16.11 9.51 24.80
C GLU A 143 15.07 9.56 23.67
N ARG A 144 14.89 10.75 23.11
CA ARG A 144 14.10 11.03 21.90
C ARG A 144 15.02 11.42 20.76
N LYS A 145 14.79 10.87 19.58
CA LYS A 145 15.50 11.24 18.34
C LYS A 145 14.54 11.31 17.17
N LEU A 146 14.93 12.07 16.15
CA LEU A 146 14.30 11.95 14.84
C LEU A 146 14.59 10.55 14.28
N PHE A 147 13.52 9.88 13.84
CA PHE A 147 13.63 8.57 13.18
C PHE A 147 14.42 8.68 11.87
N GLN A 148 14.22 9.79 11.17
CA GLN A 148 14.91 10.13 9.93
C GLN A 148 15.26 11.63 9.97
N ALA A 149 16.53 11.95 10.25
CA ALA A 149 16.95 13.33 10.43
C ALA A 149 16.78 14.20 9.15
N GLU A 150 16.94 13.57 7.98
CA GLU A 150 16.82 14.24 6.68
C GLU A 150 15.41 14.79 6.43
N MET A 151 14.37 14.16 6.96
CA MET A 151 13.00 14.66 6.87
C MET A 151 12.84 16.05 7.49
N ASN A 152 13.67 16.41 8.50
CA ASN A 152 13.65 17.72 9.10
C ASN A 152 14.04 18.86 8.13
N ASN A 153 14.68 18.54 7.01
CA ASN A 153 15.03 19.51 5.97
C ASN A 153 13.94 19.66 4.90
N VAL A 154 12.89 18.81 4.97
CA VAL A 154 11.83 18.79 3.98
C VAL A 154 10.70 19.74 4.37
N VAL A 155 10.41 20.69 3.48
CA VAL A 155 9.34 21.67 3.63
C VAL A 155 8.11 21.19 2.89
N ILE A 156 6.96 21.27 3.55
CA ILE A 156 5.65 20.90 2.99
C ILE A 156 4.88 22.21 2.76
N ASP A 157 4.82 22.64 1.51
CA ASP A 157 4.02 23.81 1.12
C ASP A 157 2.51 23.54 1.26
N PRO A 158 1.67 24.58 1.35
CA PRO A 158 0.21 24.42 1.39
C PRO A 158 -0.33 23.59 0.21
N GLY A 159 -1.18 22.62 0.51
CA GLY A 159 -1.77 21.70 -0.47
C GLY A 159 -0.83 20.60 -0.95
N HIS A 160 0.38 20.47 -0.39
CA HIS A 160 1.30 19.38 -0.73
C HIS A 160 1.11 18.19 0.20
N LEU A 161 1.12 17.00 -0.41
CA LEU A 161 1.14 15.71 0.25
C LEU A 161 2.57 15.32 0.58
N ILE A 162 2.81 14.77 1.77
CA ILE A 162 4.00 14.02 2.14
C ILE A 162 3.61 12.57 2.44
N TYR A 163 4.38 11.63 1.89
CA TYR A 163 4.17 10.18 2.07
C TYR A 163 5.51 9.49 2.28
N GLY A 164 5.57 8.60 3.26
CA GLY A 164 6.75 7.78 3.53
C GLY A 164 6.39 6.43 4.14
N VAL A 165 7.26 5.45 3.92
CA VAL A 165 7.15 4.10 4.46
C VAL A 165 8.54 3.59 4.85
N TYR A 166 8.65 2.99 6.06
CA TYR A 166 9.90 2.45 6.59
C TYR A 166 9.67 1.17 7.36
N ASP A 167 10.49 0.15 7.09
CA ASP A 167 10.60 -1.05 7.91
C ASP A 167 11.76 -0.88 8.89
N PHE A 168 11.56 -1.29 10.13
CA PHE A 168 12.58 -1.24 11.15
C PHE A 168 12.43 -2.37 12.18
N TYR A 169 13.52 -2.64 12.88
CA TYR A 169 13.54 -3.50 14.06
C TYR A 169 13.94 -2.69 15.28
N ALA A 170 13.17 -2.80 16.36
CA ALA A 170 13.48 -2.17 17.64
C ALA A 170 13.77 -3.26 18.68
N SER A 171 14.98 -3.28 19.24
CA SER A 171 15.40 -4.33 20.18
C SER A 171 14.63 -4.30 21.51
N LYS A 172 14.07 -3.14 21.89
CA LYS A 172 13.20 -2.92 23.04
C LYS A 172 12.03 -2.03 22.66
N PRO A 173 10.97 -1.91 23.49
CA PRO A 173 9.85 -1.04 23.18
C PRO A 173 10.27 0.40 22.94
N VAL A 174 9.76 0.97 21.86
CA VAL A 174 9.92 2.37 21.46
C VAL A 174 8.58 3.00 21.19
N LYS A 175 8.41 4.24 21.63
CA LYS A 175 7.24 5.03 21.29
C LYS A 175 7.52 5.86 20.04
N ILE A 176 6.64 5.73 19.05
CA ILE A 176 6.71 6.45 17.80
C ILE A 176 5.72 7.61 17.82
N PHE A 177 6.12 8.75 17.30
CA PHE A 177 5.26 9.92 17.07
C PHE A 177 5.38 10.34 15.62
N VAL A 178 4.25 10.44 14.94
CA VAL A 178 4.13 11.13 13.63
C VAL A 178 3.51 12.48 13.91
N MET A 179 4.18 13.57 13.50
CA MET A 179 3.78 14.92 13.91
C MET A 179 3.99 15.93 12.79
N MET A 180 2.98 16.76 12.53
CA MET A 180 3.14 17.95 11.70
C MET A 180 3.36 19.16 12.59
N TYR A 181 4.37 20.00 12.26
CA TYR A 181 4.82 21.06 13.14
C TYR A 181 5.20 22.33 12.36
N PRO A 182 5.34 23.51 13.05
CA PRO A 182 5.70 24.76 12.40
C PRO A 182 7.06 24.67 11.70
N TYR A 183 7.16 25.24 10.50
CA TYR A 183 8.36 25.24 9.67
C TYR A 183 9.64 25.67 10.40
N SER A 184 9.55 26.68 11.29
CA SER A 184 10.69 27.27 12.01
C SER A 184 10.96 26.61 13.37
N ALA A 185 10.13 25.70 13.85
CA ALA A 185 10.28 25.10 15.17
C ALA A 185 11.30 23.95 15.17
N ASN A 186 11.91 23.70 16.36
CA ASN A 186 12.60 22.45 16.61
C ASN A 186 11.57 21.34 16.88
N PRO A 187 11.60 20.19 16.19
CA PRO A 187 10.58 19.16 16.36
C PRO A 187 10.58 18.48 17.75
N LEU A 188 11.74 18.34 18.39
CA LEU A 188 11.83 17.73 19.73
C LEU A 188 11.27 18.65 20.81
N ASP A 189 11.51 19.97 20.67
CA ASP A 189 10.94 20.97 21.58
C ASP A 189 9.44 21.09 21.38
N PHE A 190 8.98 21.13 20.11
CA PHE A 190 7.56 21.20 19.79
C PHE A 190 6.78 19.99 20.28
N LEU A 191 7.38 18.79 20.26
CA LEU A 191 6.73 17.57 20.78
C LEU A 191 6.28 17.70 22.24
N ASN A 192 6.98 18.49 23.07
CA ASN A 192 6.64 18.67 24.48
C ASN A 192 5.31 19.42 24.71
N ILE A 193 4.85 20.18 23.71
CA ILE A 193 3.61 20.97 23.75
C ILE A 193 2.57 20.52 22.71
N ALA A 194 2.92 19.53 21.89
CA ALA A 194 2.05 19.06 20.84
C ALA A 194 0.90 18.24 21.38
N GLU A 195 -0.32 18.55 20.96
CA GLU A 195 -1.52 17.76 21.23
C GLU A 195 -1.73 16.68 20.14
N ILE A 196 -2.40 15.58 20.50
CA ILE A 196 -2.87 14.59 19.54
C ILE A 196 -4.03 15.21 18.77
N LEU A 197 -3.91 15.23 17.44
CA LEU A 197 -4.97 15.73 16.57
C LEU A 197 -6.14 14.75 16.49
N PRO A 198 -7.39 15.26 16.43
CA PRO A 198 -8.53 14.41 16.18
C PRO A 198 -8.41 13.72 14.81
N LYS A 199 -8.93 12.51 14.71
CA LYS A 199 -9.07 11.82 13.43
C LYS A 199 -10.16 12.47 12.58
N ASP A 200 -10.03 12.36 11.26
CA ASP A 200 -11.06 12.74 10.30
C ASP A 200 -12.18 11.67 10.20
N SER A 201 -13.13 11.87 9.29
CA SER A 201 -14.24 10.94 9.07
C SER A 201 -13.81 9.58 8.54
N GLN A 202 -12.65 9.48 7.89
CA GLN A 202 -12.13 8.23 7.33
C GLN A 202 -11.51 7.34 8.41
N ARG A 203 -10.97 7.95 9.48
CA ARG A 203 -10.37 7.25 10.63
C ARG A 203 -9.24 6.28 10.27
N LEU A 204 -8.51 6.55 9.20
CA LEU A 204 -7.45 5.68 8.68
C LEU A 204 -6.13 5.89 9.44
N ARG A 205 -6.11 5.61 10.74
CA ARG A 205 -4.88 5.53 11.53
C ARG A 205 -5.02 4.44 12.59
N GLY A 206 -3.92 3.71 12.85
CA GLY A 206 -3.93 2.66 13.84
C GLY A 206 -2.71 1.77 13.77
N THR A 207 -2.68 0.81 14.67
CA THR A 207 -1.66 -0.23 14.74
C THR A 207 -2.26 -1.59 14.39
N PHE A 208 -1.64 -2.28 13.43
CA PHE A 208 -2.11 -3.54 12.86
C PHE A 208 -1.06 -4.63 13.06
N LYS A 209 -1.48 -5.81 13.50
CA LYS A 209 -0.59 -6.98 13.61
C LYS A 209 -0.35 -7.64 12.26
N ARG A 210 0.83 -8.31 12.14
CA ARG A 210 1.21 -9.09 10.95
C ARG A 210 1.23 -8.22 9.69
N MET A 211 2.18 -7.30 9.64
CA MET A 211 2.33 -6.27 8.61
C MET A 211 2.57 -6.80 7.19
N ASN A 212 2.81 -8.09 7.01
CA ASN A 212 3.07 -8.72 5.71
C ASN A 212 1.97 -9.73 5.38
N ARG A 213 1.74 -9.96 4.08
CA ARG A 213 0.78 -10.93 3.57
C ARG A 213 1.37 -11.73 2.41
N THR A 214 1.27 -13.05 2.48
CA THR A 214 1.61 -13.93 1.38
C THR A 214 0.34 -14.38 0.69
N ILE A 215 0.28 -14.24 -0.64
CA ILE A 215 -0.74 -14.82 -1.51
C ILE A 215 -0.05 -15.83 -2.42
N LYS A 216 -0.56 -17.07 -2.44
CA LYS A 216 0.00 -18.15 -3.23
C LYS A 216 -1.10 -18.88 -4.00
N LEU A 217 -0.87 -19.20 -5.27
CA LEU A 217 -1.79 -20.06 -6.03
C LEU A 217 -1.90 -21.45 -5.36
N LYS A 218 -3.13 -21.96 -5.22
CA LYS A 218 -3.37 -23.32 -4.68
C LYS A 218 -2.88 -24.43 -5.60
N LYS A 219 -2.81 -24.16 -6.90
CA LYS A 219 -2.26 -25.09 -7.90
C LYS A 219 -1.34 -24.35 -8.87
N GLU A 220 -0.46 -25.10 -9.53
CA GLU A 220 0.34 -24.59 -10.62
C GLU A 220 -0.55 -24.17 -11.77
N TYR A 221 -0.29 -22.97 -12.31
CA TYR A 221 -1.02 -22.42 -13.45
C TYR A 221 -0.50 -22.99 -14.75
N ASP A 222 -1.41 -23.49 -15.57
CA ASP A 222 -1.14 -23.99 -16.92
C ASP A 222 -1.83 -23.08 -17.95
N PRO A 223 -1.11 -22.18 -18.64
CA PRO A 223 -1.74 -21.22 -19.55
C PRO A 223 -2.48 -21.87 -20.73
N GLN A 224 -2.14 -23.13 -21.09
CA GLN A 224 -2.81 -23.86 -22.15
C GLN A 224 -4.16 -24.47 -21.71
N VAL A 225 -4.32 -24.71 -20.41
CA VAL A 225 -5.51 -25.33 -19.81
C VAL A 225 -6.38 -24.30 -19.10
N ASP A 226 -5.76 -23.44 -18.29
CA ASP A 226 -6.47 -22.48 -17.44
C ASP A 226 -6.90 -21.22 -18.20
N GLY A 227 -6.36 -20.97 -19.41
CA GLY A 227 -6.64 -19.76 -20.20
C GLY A 227 -6.16 -18.51 -19.48
N ILE A 228 -6.86 -17.37 -19.66
CA ILE A 228 -6.53 -16.14 -18.93
C ILE A 228 -6.99 -16.29 -17.48
N GLY A 229 -6.04 -16.20 -16.53
CA GLY A 229 -6.31 -16.25 -15.11
C GLY A 229 -6.09 -14.90 -14.42
N TYR A 230 -6.71 -14.71 -13.25
CA TYR A 230 -6.44 -13.54 -12.42
C TYR A 230 -6.57 -13.83 -10.94
N ILE A 231 -5.88 -13.02 -10.13
CA ILE A 231 -6.11 -12.90 -8.69
C ILE A 231 -6.46 -11.44 -8.36
N LEU A 232 -7.30 -11.26 -7.34
CA LEU A 232 -7.65 -9.94 -6.79
C LEU A 232 -6.81 -9.63 -5.56
N ILE A 233 -6.36 -8.38 -5.45
CA ILE A 233 -5.64 -7.88 -4.29
C ILE A 233 -6.39 -6.67 -3.75
N CYS A 234 -6.55 -6.61 -2.42
CA CYS A 234 -7.29 -5.58 -1.69
C CYS A 234 -8.78 -5.52 -2.08
N ASP A 235 -9.41 -6.69 -2.28
CA ASP A 235 -10.81 -6.80 -2.69
C ASP A 235 -11.80 -6.92 -1.51
N ASN A 236 -11.29 -7.07 -0.29
CA ASN A 236 -12.09 -7.35 0.92
C ASN A 236 -13.05 -8.55 0.80
N ALA A 237 -12.75 -9.50 -0.06
CA ALA A 237 -13.55 -10.71 -0.27
C ALA A 237 -12.69 -11.99 -0.19
N THR A 238 -11.56 -12.01 -0.88
CA THR A 238 -10.51 -13.03 -0.73
C THR A 238 -9.33 -12.48 0.07
N ASP A 239 -8.98 -11.25 -0.21
CA ASP A 239 -7.94 -10.49 0.46
C ASP A 239 -8.60 -9.48 1.41
N TYR A 240 -9.03 -9.97 2.58
CA TYR A 240 -9.72 -9.18 3.59
C TYR A 240 -8.87 -8.02 4.11
N PHE A 241 -9.53 -6.89 4.40
CA PHE A 241 -8.89 -5.75 5.02
C PHE A 241 -8.44 -6.07 6.45
N LYS A 242 -7.30 -5.50 6.84
CA LYS A 242 -6.78 -5.66 8.20
C LYS A 242 -7.58 -4.85 9.21
N HIS A 243 -7.78 -5.46 10.37
CA HIS A 243 -8.34 -4.82 11.55
C HIS A 243 -7.22 -4.49 12.53
N GLY A 244 -7.30 -3.34 13.15
CA GLY A 244 -6.33 -2.82 14.11
C GLY A 244 -6.98 -1.94 15.18
N ILE A 245 -6.13 -1.26 15.95
CA ILE A 245 -6.57 -0.37 17.03
C ILE A 245 -5.92 1.00 16.84
N ASP A 246 -6.68 2.06 16.94
CA ASP A 246 -6.15 3.41 17.13
C ASP A 246 -5.69 3.56 18.58
N ALA A 247 -4.36 3.51 18.81
CA ALA A 247 -3.79 3.57 20.16
C ALA A 247 -4.04 4.92 20.85
N THR A 248 -4.46 5.95 20.13
CA THR A 248 -4.72 7.28 20.70
C THR A 248 -6.04 7.37 21.45
N ASP A 249 -7.01 6.50 21.14
CA ASP A 249 -8.33 6.48 21.79
C ASP A 249 -8.89 5.06 22.03
N GLY A 250 -8.17 4.01 21.65
CA GLY A 250 -8.55 2.61 21.85
C GLY A 250 -9.63 2.09 20.90
N SER A 251 -10.06 2.87 19.90
CA SER A 251 -11.10 2.46 18.97
C SER A 251 -10.60 1.47 17.91
N GLU A 252 -11.48 0.59 17.44
CA GLU A 252 -11.19 -0.27 16.31
C GLU A 252 -11.05 0.53 15.01
N VAL A 253 -10.18 0.07 14.14
CA VAL A 253 -9.94 0.63 12.83
C VAL A 253 -9.79 -0.46 11.77
N ILE A 254 -10.32 -0.20 10.57
CA ILE A 254 -10.18 -1.06 9.40
C ILE A 254 -9.27 -0.35 8.40
N ASN A 255 -8.23 -1.04 7.94
CA ASN A 255 -7.32 -0.55 6.90
C ASN A 255 -7.96 -0.80 5.52
N PHE A 256 -8.83 0.10 5.10
CA PHE A 256 -9.51 0.03 3.79
C PHE A 256 -8.45 0.13 2.67
N GLY A 257 -8.24 -0.99 1.95
CA GLY A 257 -7.24 -1.11 0.90
C GLY A 257 -5.90 -1.68 1.36
N ASN A 258 -5.76 -2.08 2.64
CA ASN A 258 -4.53 -2.70 3.16
C ASN A 258 -3.25 -1.87 2.91
N TYR A 259 -3.33 -0.53 2.92
CA TYR A 259 -2.17 0.34 2.74
C TYR A 259 -1.10 0.03 3.80
N GLY A 260 0.16 -0.01 3.36
CA GLY A 260 1.29 -0.37 4.21
C GLY A 260 1.46 -1.87 4.44
N VAL A 261 0.51 -2.72 4.01
CA VAL A 261 0.74 -4.17 4.00
C VAL A 261 1.69 -4.51 2.86
N ASN A 262 2.74 -5.28 3.15
CA ASN A 262 3.67 -5.76 2.13
C ASN A 262 3.29 -7.19 1.73
N TYR A 263 2.96 -7.37 0.45
CA TYR A 263 2.53 -8.63 -0.13
C TYR A 263 3.70 -9.35 -0.78
N THR A 264 3.76 -10.66 -0.57
CA THR A 264 4.54 -11.59 -1.38
C THR A 264 3.57 -12.44 -2.21
N LEU A 265 3.54 -12.22 -3.52
CA LEU A 265 2.67 -12.92 -4.46
C LEU A 265 3.46 -14.04 -5.11
N ASN A 266 3.14 -15.29 -4.78
CA ASN A 266 3.87 -16.48 -5.24
C ASN A 266 3.10 -17.22 -6.32
N PHE A 267 3.73 -17.36 -7.47
CA PHE A 267 3.19 -18.08 -8.63
C PHE A 267 4.09 -19.24 -9.02
N SER A 268 3.49 -20.32 -9.51
CA SER A 268 4.15 -21.42 -10.24
C SER A 268 3.41 -21.61 -11.54
N THR A 269 4.13 -21.63 -12.66
CA THR A 269 3.55 -21.78 -14.01
C THR A 269 4.24 -22.90 -14.79
N LYS A 270 3.47 -23.73 -15.50
CA LYS A 270 4.02 -24.85 -16.28
C LYS A 270 4.81 -24.41 -17.50
N SER A 271 4.39 -23.31 -18.12
CA SER A 271 5.02 -22.77 -19.32
C SER A 271 5.12 -21.26 -19.23
N LYS A 272 5.73 -20.63 -20.24
CA LYS A 272 5.92 -19.18 -20.30
C LYS A 272 4.58 -18.47 -20.21
N THR A 273 4.47 -17.60 -19.23
CA THR A 273 3.24 -16.91 -18.84
C THR A 273 3.53 -15.43 -18.72
N ARG A 274 2.70 -14.62 -19.36
CA ARG A 274 2.73 -13.16 -19.26
C ARG A 274 1.95 -12.70 -18.03
N PHE A 275 2.56 -11.85 -17.22
CA PHE A 275 1.96 -11.26 -16.02
C PHE A 275 1.69 -9.78 -16.23
N CYS A 276 0.52 -9.31 -15.83
CA CYS A 276 0.14 -7.91 -15.92
C CYS A 276 -0.58 -7.47 -14.64
N LEU A 277 -0.45 -6.19 -14.29
CA LEU A 277 -1.30 -5.53 -13.30
C LEU A 277 -2.39 -4.74 -14.02
N SER A 278 -3.64 -4.88 -13.56
CA SER A 278 -4.79 -4.10 -14.05
C SER A 278 -5.49 -3.41 -12.89
N PRO A 279 -5.66 -2.07 -12.94
CA PRO A 279 -6.40 -1.33 -11.93
C PRO A 279 -7.91 -1.54 -12.09
N LEU A 280 -8.61 -1.75 -10.99
CA LEU A 280 -10.07 -1.88 -10.96
C LEU A 280 -10.74 -0.74 -10.19
N GLY A 281 -10.04 -0.16 -9.23
CA GLY A 281 -10.57 0.90 -8.37
C GLY A 281 -10.50 2.30 -8.99
N GLY A 282 -9.87 2.47 -10.13
CA GLY A 282 -9.62 3.77 -10.78
C GLY A 282 -8.13 4.07 -10.95
N LYS A 283 -7.73 5.34 -10.81
CA LYS A 283 -6.34 5.78 -11.01
C LYS A 283 -5.37 5.05 -10.11
N TYR A 284 -4.32 4.51 -10.72
CA TYR A 284 -3.29 3.75 -10.05
C TYR A 284 -1.89 4.16 -10.53
N ALA A 285 -0.94 4.28 -9.61
CA ALA A 285 0.46 4.57 -9.86
C ALA A 285 1.33 3.95 -8.79
N GLY A 286 2.23 3.02 -9.14
CA GLY A 286 3.03 2.31 -8.15
C GLY A 286 4.28 1.67 -8.73
N ALA A 287 4.84 0.76 -7.95
CA ALA A 287 5.94 -0.11 -8.33
C ALA A 287 5.80 -1.47 -7.65
N MET A 288 6.35 -2.48 -8.28
CA MET A 288 6.50 -3.84 -7.77
C MET A 288 7.95 -4.29 -7.88
N ARG A 289 8.33 -5.31 -7.13
CA ARG A 289 9.61 -5.99 -7.31
C ARG A 289 9.36 -7.45 -7.68
N TYR A 290 10.10 -7.97 -8.66
CA TYR A 290 10.03 -9.37 -9.05
C TYR A 290 11.24 -10.15 -8.59
N TYR A 291 11.05 -11.46 -8.40
CA TYR A 291 12.08 -12.45 -8.11
C TYR A 291 11.83 -13.69 -8.97
N HIS A 292 12.81 -14.04 -9.83
CA HIS A 292 12.75 -15.19 -10.70
C HIS A 292 14.13 -15.88 -10.79
N GLY A 293 14.29 -17.02 -10.14
CA GLY A 293 15.57 -17.69 -9.98
C GLY A 293 16.55 -16.79 -9.22
N LYS A 294 17.69 -16.45 -9.85
CA LYS A 294 18.69 -15.51 -9.30
C LYS A 294 18.46 -14.05 -9.72
N LYS A 295 17.45 -13.78 -10.53
CA LYS A 295 17.16 -12.43 -11.04
C LYS A 295 16.11 -11.76 -10.16
N SER A 296 16.30 -10.48 -9.92
CA SER A 296 15.30 -9.61 -9.31
C SER A 296 15.41 -8.20 -9.88
N GLY A 297 14.34 -7.44 -9.82
CA GLY A 297 14.32 -6.05 -10.28
C GLY A 297 13.05 -5.35 -9.89
N MET A 298 13.04 -4.03 -10.04
CA MET A 298 11.87 -3.20 -9.83
C MET A 298 11.14 -3.01 -11.16
N ILE A 299 9.81 -2.99 -11.11
CA ILE A 299 8.92 -2.72 -12.22
C ILE A 299 8.04 -1.54 -11.81
N ALA A 300 8.10 -0.44 -12.57
CA ALA A 300 7.16 0.66 -12.39
C ALA A 300 5.79 0.29 -12.97
N THR A 301 4.71 0.64 -12.29
CA THR A 301 3.34 0.30 -12.70
C THR A 301 2.46 1.55 -12.74
N PRO A 302 2.21 2.14 -13.93
CA PRO A 302 2.73 1.75 -15.26
C PRO A 302 4.18 2.23 -15.47
N GLU A 303 4.88 1.65 -16.45
CA GLU A 303 6.28 2.01 -16.75
C GLU A 303 6.37 3.30 -17.57
N ASP A 304 5.53 3.45 -18.58
CA ASP A 304 5.58 4.48 -19.63
C ASP A 304 4.94 5.82 -19.26
N ARG A 305 4.20 5.90 -18.13
CA ARG A 305 3.45 7.10 -17.70
C ARG A 305 3.33 7.18 -16.18
N ILE A 306 2.83 8.30 -15.66
CA ILE A 306 2.70 8.50 -14.23
C ILE A 306 1.69 7.53 -13.63
N TYR A 307 0.48 7.42 -14.21
CA TYR A 307 -0.62 6.59 -13.73
C TYR A 307 -1.46 6.01 -14.89
N PHE A 308 -2.33 5.06 -14.59
CA PHE A 308 -3.34 4.50 -15.48
C PHE A 308 -4.62 4.16 -14.70
N GLY A 309 -5.64 3.60 -15.36
CA GLY A 309 -6.91 3.24 -14.73
C GLY A 309 -7.93 4.38 -14.63
N ASP A 310 -7.78 5.45 -15.40
CA ASP A 310 -8.72 6.56 -15.44
C ASP A 310 -9.64 6.53 -16.66
N LYS A 311 -9.42 5.60 -17.58
CA LYS A 311 -10.28 5.43 -18.75
C LYS A 311 -11.49 4.58 -18.40
N THR A 312 -12.66 5.11 -18.71
CA THR A 312 -13.89 4.30 -18.70
C THR A 312 -14.00 3.61 -20.06
N PRO A 313 -13.88 2.28 -20.12
CA PRO A 313 -13.99 1.56 -21.39
C PRO A 313 -15.37 1.78 -22.01
N LYS A 314 -15.42 2.08 -23.31
CA LYS A 314 -16.66 1.99 -24.10
C LYS A 314 -16.83 0.53 -24.52
N GLU A 315 -17.24 -0.29 -23.59
CA GLU A 315 -17.39 -1.72 -23.83
C GLU A 315 -18.64 -2.01 -24.67
N PRO A 316 -18.58 -3.01 -25.57
CA PRO A 316 -19.75 -3.49 -26.27
C PRO A 316 -20.85 -3.98 -25.29
N PRO A 317 -22.15 -3.88 -25.64
CA PRO A 317 -23.23 -4.25 -24.72
C PRO A 317 -23.17 -5.70 -24.20
N HIS A 318 -22.65 -6.63 -24.99
CA HIS A 318 -22.49 -8.03 -24.55
C HIS A 318 -21.38 -8.19 -23.49
N VAL A 319 -20.34 -7.35 -23.51
CA VAL A 319 -19.29 -7.33 -22.49
C VAL A 319 -19.81 -6.71 -21.20
N GLN A 320 -20.58 -5.61 -21.29
CA GLN A 320 -21.22 -5.01 -20.13
C GLN A 320 -22.16 -6.00 -19.46
N LYS A 321 -23.03 -6.68 -20.23
CA LYS A 321 -23.94 -7.70 -19.72
C LYS A 321 -23.19 -8.84 -19.04
N ALA A 322 -22.10 -9.34 -19.61
CA ALA A 322 -21.31 -10.40 -19.00
C ALA A 322 -20.69 -9.96 -17.66
N ARG A 323 -20.24 -8.70 -17.55
CA ARG A 323 -19.74 -8.15 -16.30
C ARG A 323 -20.83 -8.03 -15.23
N GLU A 324 -22.05 -7.63 -15.64
CA GLU A 324 -23.23 -7.61 -14.75
C GLU A 324 -23.56 -9.02 -14.19
N GLU A 325 -23.30 -10.05 -15.00
CA GLU A 325 -23.42 -11.45 -14.64
C GLU A 325 -22.21 -12.00 -13.83
N GLY A 326 -21.23 -11.13 -13.47
CA GLY A 326 -20.04 -11.49 -12.70
C GLY A 326 -18.93 -12.16 -13.51
N ILE A 327 -19.01 -12.12 -14.85
CA ILE A 327 -17.99 -12.67 -15.74
C ILE A 327 -16.92 -11.61 -16.02
N SER A 328 -15.68 -11.89 -15.63
CA SER A 328 -14.54 -11.03 -15.91
C SER A 328 -14.04 -11.27 -17.35
N ILE A 329 -13.91 -10.21 -18.14
CA ILE A 329 -13.47 -10.28 -19.55
C ILE A 329 -12.30 -9.32 -19.74
N LEU A 330 -11.23 -9.81 -20.36
CA LEU A 330 -10.12 -8.98 -20.85
C LEU A 330 -10.47 -8.45 -22.25
N THR A 331 -10.46 -7.15 -22.41
CA THR A 331 -10.70 -6.49 -23.72
C THR A 331 -9.46 -5.70 -24.13
N ASN A 332 -9.42 -5.26 -25.38
CA ASN A 332 -8.40 -4.33 -25.87
C ASN A 332 -8.46 -2.94 -25.22
N GLN A 333 -9.54 -2.66 -24.48
CA GLN A 333 -9.71 -1.43 -23.70
C GLN A 333 -9.32 -1.60 -22.23
N THR A 334 -9.09 -2.83 -21.76
CA THR A 334 -8.61 -3.08 -20.39
C THR A 334 -7.21 -2.49 -20.23
N GLU A 335 -7.07 -1.54 -19.31
CA GLU A 335 -5.76 -0.97 -19.03
C GLU A 335 -4.92 -1.95 -18.21
N ILE A 336 -3.75 -2.26 -18.71
CA ILE A 336 -2.78 -3.17 -18.06
C ILE A 336 -1.39 -2.54 -18.03
N SER A 337 -0.61 -2.88 -17.01
CA SER A 337 0.83 -2.63 -16.95
C SER A 337 1.54 -3.96 -16.92
N GLU A 338 2.51 -4.14 -17.80
CA GLU A 338 3.23 -5.39 -17.93
C GLU A 338 4.18 -5.60 -16.75
N LEU A 339 4.18 -6.81 -16.19
CA LEU A 339 5.08 -7.24 -15.13
C LEU A 339 6.16 -8.21 -15.65
N GLY A 340 6.08 -8.59 -16.93
CA GLY A 340 7.02 -9.49 -17.61
C GLY A 340 6.46 -10.89 -17.85
N SER A 341 7.27 -11.72 -18.52
CA SER A 341 6.95 -13.10 -18.88
C SER A 341 7.91 -14.07 -18.22
N TYR A 342 7.35 -15.05 -17.51
CA TYR A 342 8.11 -16.00 -16.69
C TYR A 342 7.59 -17.42 -16.86
N SER A 343 8.46 -18.43 -16.59
CA SER A 343 8.10 -19.83 -16.48
C SER A 343 8.61 -20.42 -15.16
N GLY A 344 7.90 -21.40 -14.61
CA GLY A 344 8.22 -21.98 -13.32
C GLY A 344 7.83 -21.07 -12.16
N LYS A 345 8.69 -20.98 -11.14
CA LYS A 345 8.40 -20.18 -9.93
C LYS A 345 8.81 -18.72 -10.13
N VAL A 346 7.87 -17.82 -9.91
CA VAL A 346 8.10 -16.36 -9.85
C VAL A 346 7.38 -15.79 -8.64
N SER A 347 7.99 -14.81 -7.99
CA SER A 347 7.37 -14.06 -6.91
C SER A 347 7.40 -12.57 -7.22
N PHE A 348 6.34 -11.88 -6.84
CA PHE A 348 6.30 -10.41 -6.87
C PHE A 348 6.11 -9.90 -5.45
N GLU A 349 6.83 -8.84 -5.14
CA GLU A 349 6.60 -8.05 -3.95
C GLU A 349 5.77 -6.83 -4.31
N TYR A 350 4.72 -6.59 -3.55
CA TYR A 350 3.73 -5.54 -3.78
C TYR A 350 3.34 -4.90 -2.46
N SER A 351 3.07 -3.61 -2.47
CA SER A 351 2.38 -2.92 -1.39
C SER A 351 1.47 -1.87 -2.00
N PRO A 352 0.23 -1.68 -1.53
CA PRO A 352 -0.66 -0.65 -2.05
C PRO A 352 0.01 0.73 -2.00
N PRO A 353 0.20 1.40 -3.15
CA PRO A 353 0.83 2.72 -3.17
C PRO A 353 -0.13 3.79 -2.65
N GLY A 354 0.38 4.77 -1.93
CA GLY A 354 -0.41 5.93 -1.52
C GLY A 354 -1.03 6.66 -2.72
N ALA A 355 -2.22 7.22 -2.55
CA ALA A 355 -3.05 7.89 -3.56
C ALA A 355 -3.56 7.02 -4.72
N SER A 356 -3.23 5.72 -4.75
CA SER A 356 -3.75 4.80 -5.78
C SER A 356 -5.06 4.17 -5.34
N ASN A 357 -5.96 3.95 -6.29
CA ASN A 357 -7.25 3.30 -6.02
C ASN A 357 -7.12 1.78 -6.07
N LEU A 358 -7.86 1.10 -5.23
CA LEU A 358 -7.89 -0.35 -5.10
C LEU A 358 -9.34 -0.86 -5.29
N PRO A 359 -9.57 -2.12 -5.63
CA PRO A 359 -8.61 -3.21 -5.78
C PRO A 359 -7.85 -3.20 -7.10
N VAL A 360 -6.87 -4.13 -7.22
CA VAL A 360 -6.15 -4.40 -8.46
C VAL A 360 -6.21 -5.89 -8.80
N ASN A 361 -6.11 -6.21 -10.11
CA ASN A 361 -5.89 -7.57 -10.60
C ASN A 361 -4.41 -7.81 -10.91
N ILE A 362 -3.92 -9.00 -10.57
CA ILE A 362 -2.77 -9.59 -11.27
C ILE A 362 -3.32 -10.61 -12.27
N VAL A 363 -3.11 -10.32 -13.54
CA VAL A 363 -3.60 -11.10 -14.68
C VAL A 363 -2.47 -11.98 -15.20
N LEU A 364 -2.77 -13.25 -15.41
CA LEU A 364 -1.90 -14.27 -15.99
C LEU A 364 -2.49 -14.71 -17.32
N MET A 365 -1.69 -14.71 -18.37
CA MET A 365 -2.16 -15.09 -19.70
C MET A 365 -1.10 -15.89 -20.48
N PRO A 366 -1.52 -16.71 -21.46
CA PRO A 366 -0.60 -17.32 -22.43
C PRO A 366 0.23 -16.21 -23.13
N GLU A 367 1.47 -16.53 -23.44
CA GLU A 367 2.34 -15.67 -24.23
C GLU A 367 2.16 -15.94 -25.72
#